data_9a799d02d1d5906ccef447ae09728c6c
#
_entry.id   9a799d02d1d5906ccef447ae09728c6c
#
_cell.length_a   1.000
_cell.length_b   1.000
_cell.length_c   1.000
_cell.angle_alpha   90.00
_cell.angle_beta   90.00
_cell.angle_gamma   90.00
#
_symmetry.space_group_name_H-M   'P 1'
#
loop_
_entity.id
_entity.type
_entity.pdbx_description
1 polymer ?
#
loop_
_entity_poly.entity_id
_entity_poly.type
_entity_poly.pdbx_seq_one_letter_code
_entity_poly.pdbx_strand_id
1 'polypeptide(L)'
;MRDLSLRLLPVVKEGDFLEGILRREHVLSISSTKSDIAVSQVMENPLLVFKTGEDALKAFKIMLEFDEWYVPVINENTGKYLGVLSIDSFLRAMLVRDIKVHEKQISEIMTTKVEYVVPEDYVSRVWRKMITFKYAGFPVVREKDLVVVGIITQHDLLRKGYTRIELESESGPRLGPRVKEAMTTPAITLKPYNRVRDALNLMVRNDFGRIPIVNDSNSLVGIVDRSDLCKCYLGGDKPD
;
A
#
# COMPACT_ATOMS: atom_id res chain seq x y z
N MET A 1 -2.51 7.65 12.38
CA MET A 1 -2.61 6.83 11.15
C MET A 1 -3.69 7.36 10.19
N ARG A 2 -4.94 7.47 10.63
CA ARG A 2 -6.02 7.95 9.76
C ARG A 2 -5.77 9.37 9.25
N ASP A 3 -5.60 10.32 10.13
CA ASP A 3 -5.56 11.76 9.81
C ASP A 3 -4.25 12.20 9.12
N LEU A 4 -3.15 11.49 9.39
CA LEU A 4 -1.83 11.73 8.79
C LEU A 4 -1.48 10.74 7.68
N SER A 5 -2.41 9.91 7.25
CA SER A 5 -2.20 8.87 6.21
C SER A 5 -1.03 7.92 6.48
N LEU A 6 -0.55 7.83 7.73
CA LEU A 6 0.58 6.98 8.09
C LEU A 6 0.25 5.49 7.93
N ARG A 7 1.18 4.73 7.42
CA ARG A 7 1.06 3.28 7.17
C ARG A 7 1.73 2.45 8.24
N LEU A 8 2.76 3.02 8.88
CA LEU A 8 3.49 2.43 9.99
C LEU A 8 3.75 3.50 11.05
N LEU A 9 3.70 3.11 12.33
CA LEU A 9 4.11 3.91 13.47
C LEU A 9 5.17 3.14 14.26
N PRO A 10 6.41 3.63 14.36
CA PRO A 10 7.37 3.09 15.29
C PRO A 10 6.93 3.34 16.73
N VAL A 11 7.11 2.35 17.59
CA VAL A 11 6.87 2.44 19.02
C VAL A 11 8.23 2.53 19.70
N VAL A 12 8.45 3.59 20.45
CA VAL A 12 9.70 3.86 21.13
C VAL A 12 9.48 3.98 22.63
N LYS A 13 10.45 3.53 23.42
CA LYS A 13 10.48 3.74 24.87
C LYS A 13 11.31 4.97 25.24
N GLU A 14 11.34 5.26 26.53
CA GLU A 14 12.16 6.31 27.10
C GLU A 14 13.63 6.21 26.63
N GLY A 15 14.21 7.33 26.21
CA GLY A 15 15.54 7.39 25.61
C GLY A 15 15.60 7.13 24.11
N ASP A 16 14.45 7.10 23.42
CA ASP A 16 14.31 6.92 21.97
C ASP A 16 14.72 5.53 21.44
N PHE A 17 14.62 4.49 22.24
CA PHE A 17 14.90 3.12 21.76
C PHE A 17 13.66 2.49 21.14
N LEU A 18 13.85 1.87 19.96
CA LEU A 18 12.79 1.16 19.25
C LEU A 18 12.34 -0.07 20.06
N GLU A 19 11.04 -0.16 20.35
CA GLU A 19 10.43 -1.34 20.99
C GLU A 19 9.63 -2.19 20.03
N GLY A 20 9.00 -1.56 19.02
CA GLY A 20 8.15 -2.27 18.09
C GLY A 20 7.62 -1.36 16.99
N ILE A 21 6.72 -1.90 16.19
CA ILE A 21 6.01 -1.19 15.14
C ILE A 21 4.51 -1.47 15.22
N LEU A 22 3.72 -0.49 14.83
CA LEU A 22 2.28 -0.60 14.68
C LEU A 22 1.92 -0.33 13.21
N ARG A 23 1.29 -1.29 12.54
CA ARG A 23 0.81 -1.17 11.16
C ARG A 23 -0.69 -0.87 11.12
N ARG A 24 -1.20 -0.48 9.95
CA ARG A 24 -2.65 -0.24 9.77
C ARG A 24 -3.48 -1.48 10.07
N GLU A 25 -3.04 -2.66 9.66
CA GLU A 25 -3.73 -3.93 9.92
C GLU A 25 -3.90 -4.21 11.42
N HIS A 26 -2.92 -3.86 12.26
CA HIS A 26 -3.04 -4.01 13.71
C HIS A 26 -4.15 -3.12 14.28
N VAL A 27 -4.23 -1.86 13.82
CA VAL A 27 -5.30 -0.95 14.22
C VAL A 27 -6.65 -1.42 13.71
N LEU A 28 -6.69 -1.98 12.50
CA LEU A 28 -7.90 -2.49 11.86
C LEU A 28 -8.41 -3.79 12.50
N SER A 29 -7.54 -4.56 13.14
CA SER A 29 -7.92 -5.79 13.86
C SER A 29 -8.52 -5.52 15.24
N ILE A 30 -8.43 -4.29 15.77
CA ILE A 30 -9.04 -3.92 17.06
C ILE A 30 -10.55 -3.81 16.90
N SER A 31 -11.28 -4.70 17.58
CA SER A 31 -12.72 -4.90 17.40
C SER A 31 -13.61 -3.85 18.08
N SER A 32 -13.09 -3.04 19.01
CA SER A 32 -13.88 -2.08 19.79
C SER A 32 -13.30 -0.68 19.81
N THR A 33 -14.17 0.33 19.66
CA THR A 33 -13.81 1.77 19.82
C THR A 33 -13.52 2.14 21.26
N LYS A 34 -14.00 1.35 22.21
CA LYS A 34 -13.83 1.54 23.67
C LYS A 34 -12.76 0.63 24.24
N SER A 35 -11.89 0.09 23.39
CA SER A 35 -10.82 -0.80 23.81
C SER A 35 -9.71 0.01 24.49
N ASP A 36 -9.41 -0.31 25.73
CA ASP A 36 -8.27 0.20 26.50
C ASP A 36 -7.00 -0.65 26.25
N ILE A 37 -6.91 -1.30 25.09
CA ILE A 37 -5.76 -2.11 24.70
C ILE A 37 -4.53 -1.20 24.57
N ALA A 38 -3.51 -1.49 25.35
CA ALA A 38 -2.23 -0.79 25.26
C ALA A 38 -1.53 -1.07 23.91
N VAL A 39 -0.77 -0.11 23.41
CA VAL A 39 -0.02 -0.26 22.15
C VAL A 39 0.93 -1.46 22.21
N SER A 40 1.53 -1.72 23.38
CA SER A 40 2.40 -2.86 23.61
C SER A 40 1.74 -4.24 23.41
N GLN A 41 0.42 -4.32 23.47
CA GLN A 41 -0.34 -5.56 23.25
C GLN A 41 -0.67 -5.83 21.79
N VAL A 42 -0.55 -4.82 20.93
CA VAL A 42 -0.91 -4.87 19.51
C VAL A 42 0.24 -4.55 18.57
N MET A 43 1.36 -4.02 19.08
CA MET A 43 2.57 -3.84 18.30
C MET A 43 3.25 -5.19 18.02
N GLU A 44 4.05 -5.22 16.98
CA GLU A 44 4.92 -6.36 16.65
C GLU A 44 6.39 -5.95 16.62
N ASN A 45 7.28 -6.92 16.70
CA ASN A 45 8.69 -6.70 16.42
C ASN A 45 8.86 -6.45 14.92
N PRO A 46 9.63 -5.41 14.52
CA PRO A 46 9.92 -5.19 13.10
C PRO A 46 10.73 -6.37 12.53
N LEU A 47 10.33 -6.88 11.36
CA LEU A 47 11.07 -7.93 10.67
C LEU A 47 12.48 -7.47 10.26
N LEU A 48 12.59 -6.20 9.87
CA LEU A 48 13.83 -5.54 9.47
C LEU A 48 14.05 -4.28 10.29
N VAL A 49 15.29 -4.01 10.63
CA VAL A 49 15.76 -2.74 11.20
C VAL A 49 17.09 -2.42 10.53
N PHE A 50 17.21 -1.25 9.91
CA PHE A 50 18.47 -0.79 9.33
C PHE A 50 19.23 0.12 10.29
N LYS A 51 20.54 0.20 10.09
CA LYS A 51 21.44 1.09 10.82
C LYS A 51 21.93 2.21 9.93
N THR A 52 22.28 3.35 10.54
CA THR A 52 23.04 4.38 9.82
C THR A 52 24.35 3.79 9.29
N GLY A 53 24.76 4.22 8.09
CA GLY A 53 25.98 3.71 7.45
C GLY A 53 25.75 2.51 6.51
N GLU A 54 24.61 1.85 6.56
CA GLU A 54 24.28 0.79 5.60
C GLU A 54 24.03 1.36 4.20
N ASP A 55 24.38 0.58 3.16
CA ASP A 55 24.14 0.97 1.77
C ASP A 55 22.63 1.03 1.47
N ALA A 56 22.16 2.20 1.08
CA ALA A 56 20.75 2.45 0.86
C ALA A 56 20.15 1.62 -0.30
N LEU A 57 20.91 1.38 -1.39
CA LEU A 57 20.40 0.59 -2.51
C LEU A 57 20.26 -0.88 -2.11
N LYS A 58 21.23 -1.40 -1.33
CA LYS A 58 21.14 -2.74 -0.76
C LYS A 58 19.94 -2.85 0.21
N ALA A 59 19.73 -1.85 1.05
CA ALA A 59 18.58 -1.80 1.96
C ALA A 59 17.25 -1.87 1.19
N PHE A 60 17.09 -1.09 0.11
CA PHE A 60 15.87 -1.16 -0.71
C PHE A 60 15.67 -2.51 -1.40
N LYS A 61 16.73 -3.19 -1.84
CA LYS A 61 16.62 -4.55 -2.38
C LYS A 61 16.11 -5.54 -1.33
N ILE A 62 16.66 -5.48 -0.11
CA ILE A 62 16.22 -6.30 1.02
C ILE A 62 14.76 -6.00 1.36
N MET A 63 14.35 -4.72 1.39
CA MET A 63 12.96 -4.34 1.62
C MET A 63 12.00 -4.97 0.61
N LEU A 64 12.37 -5.02 -0.67
CA LEU A 64 11.55 -5.65 -1.71
C LEU A 64 11.51 -7.18 -1.57
N GLU A 65 12.63 -7.81 -1.21
CA GLU A 65 12.72 -9.25 -1.01
C GLU A 65 11.81 -9.73 0.13
N PHE A 66 11.73 -8.94 1.21
CA PHE A 66 10.89 -9.22 2.37
C PHE A 66 9.49 -8.60 2.31
N ASP A 67 9.11 -7.96 1.19
CA ASP A 67 7.84 -7.21 1.02
C ASP A 67 7.63 -6.13 2.11
N GLU A 68 8.72 -5.54 2.60
CA GLU A 68 8.71 -4.51 3.63
C GLU A 68 8.79 -3.09 3.03
N TRP A 69 7.71 -2.34 3.16
CA TRP A 69 7.58 -1.00 2.56
C TRP A 69 8.10 0.13 3.45
N TYR A 70 8.17 -0.12 4.75
CA TYR A 70 8.56 0.82 5.79
C TYR A 70 9.41 0.11 6.83
N VAL A 71 10.67 0.48 6.95
CA VAL A 71 11.62 -0.16 7.87
C VAL A 71 12.21 0.87 8.80
N PRO A 72 12.15 0.66 10.13
CA PRO A 72 12.79 1.53 11.11
C PRO A 72 14.30 1.62 10.89
N VAL A 73 14.86 2.79 11.14
CA VAL A 73 16.30 3.05 11.11
C VAL A 73 16.76 3.48 12.49
N ILE A 74 17.82 2.87 12.97
CA ILE A 74 18.47 3.20 14.24
C ILE A 74 19.89 3.73 14.00
N ASN A 75 20.36 4.51 14.94
CA ASN A 75 21.76 4.98 14.94
C ASN A 75 22.69 3.80 15.28
N GLU A 76 23.68 3.56 14.44
CA GLU A 76 24.62 2.45 14.62
C GLU A 76 25.38 2.47 15.95
N ASN A 77 25.77 3.68 16.42
CA ASN A 77 26.59 3.85 17.61
C ASN A 77 25.76 3.91 18.92
N THR A 78 24.57 4.51 18.87
CA THR A 78 23.75 4.74 20.08
C THR A 78 22.58 3.77 20.21
N GLY A 79 22.21 3.06 19.14
CA GLY A 79 21.02 2.21 19.08
C GLY A 79 19.68 2.96 19.09
N LYS A 80 19.72 4.30 19.10
CA LYS A 80 18.51 5.12 19.15
C LYS A 80 17.77 5.12 17.82
N TYR A 81 16.44 5.11 17.86
CA TYR A 81 15.59 5.29 16.71
C TYR A 81 15.80 6.67 16.08
N LEU A 82 15.89 6.71 14.74
CA LEU A 82 16.11 7.93 13.97
C LEU A 82 14.98 8.25 12.99
N GLY A 83 14.33 7.23 12.48
CA GLY A 83 13.31 7.44 11.45
C GLY A 83 12.91 6.15 10.73
N VAL A 84 12.24 6.31 9.60
CA VAL A 84 11.78 5.20 8.75
C VAL A 84 12.34 5.35 7.34
N LEU A 85 13.01 4.33 6.85
CA LEU A 85 13.30 4.17 5.43
C LEU A 85 12.04 3.64 4.74
N SER A 86 11.65 4.21 3.61
CA SER A 86 10.44 3.78 2.90
C SER A 86 10.65 3.68 1.39
N ILE A 87 9.89 2.79 0.75
CA ILE A 87 9.82 2.70 -0.71
C ILE A 87 9.41 4.07 -1.30
N ASP A 88 8.57 4.83 -0.60
CA ASP A 88 8.18 6.18 -1.02
C ASP A 88 9.36 7.14 -1.08
N SER A 89 10.29 7.07 -0.11
CA SER A 89 11.49 7.91 -0.11
C SER A 89 12.43 7.58 -1.29
N PHE A 90 12.55 6.30 -1.64
CA PHE A 90 13.27 5.87 -2.82
C PHE A 90 12.64 6.41 -4.11
N LEU A 91 11.34 6.23 -4.29
CA LEU A 91 10.63 6.69 -5.49
C LEU A 91 10.69 8.22 -5.64
N ARG A 92 10.60 8.98 -4.54
CA ARG A 92 10.82 10.43 -4.55
C ARG A 92 12.23 10.80 -5.02
N ALA A 93 13.24 10.07 -4.58
CA ALA A 93 14.61 10.29 -5.02
C ALA A 93 14.82 9.93 -6.51
N MET A 94 14.08 8.97 -7.05
CA MET A 94 14.13 8.61 -8.48
C MET A 94 13.44 9.66 -9.35
N LEU A 95 12.40 10.32 -8.86
CA LEU A 95 11.63 11.31 -9.62
C LEU A 95 12.48 12.50 -10.12
N VAL A 96 13.48 12.90 -9.36
CA VAL A 96 14.35 14.06 -9.68
C VAL A 96 15.59 13.69 -10.49
N ARG A 97 15.78 12.40 -10.78
CA ARG A 97 16.92 11.90 -11.57
C ARG A 97 16.52 11.78 -13.04
N ASP A 98 17.49 12.02 -13.94
CA ASP A 98 17.32 11.72 -15.36
C ASP A 98 17.95 10.35 -15.66
N ILE A 99 17.10 9.33 -15.78
CA ILE A 99 17.51 7.93 -15.96
C ILE A 99 16.68 7.23 -17.02
N LYS A 100 17.33 6.38 -17.82
CA LYS A 100 16.72 5.68 -18.97
C LYS A 100 15.48 4.86 -18.59
N VAL A 101 15.39 4.37 -17.36
CA VAL A 101 14.24 3.60 -16.86
C VAL A 101 12.94 4.39 -16.99
N HIS A 102 12.98 5.72 -16.91
CA HIS A 102 11.82 6.58 -17.07
C HIS A 102 11.11 6.41 -18.43
N GLU A 103 11.86 6.04 -19.45
CA GLU A 103 11.36 5.91 -20.83
C GLU A 103 10.71 4.56 -21.12
N LYS A 104 10.88 3.55 -20.25
CA LYS A 104 10.23 2.25 -20.39
C LYS A 104 8.72 2.41 -20.42
N GLN A 105 8.04 1.52 -21.15
CA GLN A 105 6.57 1.48 -21.16
C GLN A 105 6.04 0.74 -19.90
N ILE A 106 4.85 1.12 -19.48
CA ILE A 106 4.15 0.45 -18.37
C ILE A 106 3.94 -1.03 -18.65
N SER A 107 3.67 -1.40 -19.91
CA SER A 107 3.52 -2.79 -20.34
C SER A 107 4.72 -3.69 -20.02
N GLU A 108 5.91 -3.09 -19.84
CA GLU A 108 7.13 -3.83 -19.51
C GLU A 108 7.22 -4.19 -18.02
N ILE A 109 6.47 -3.48 -17.16
CA ILE A 109 6.58 -3.63 -15.70
C ILE A 109 5.27 -3.98 -15.00
N MET A 110 4.11 -3.81 -15.68
CA MET A 110 2.80 -4.06 -15.07
C MET A 110 2.57 -5.54 -14.80
N THR A 111 1.85 -5.82 -13.72
CA THR A 111 1.25 -7.12 -13.44
C THR A 111 -0.04 -7.25 -14.25
N THR A 112 -0.19 -8.33 -15.04
CA THR A 112 -1.36 -8.54 -15.92
C THR A 112 -2.45 -9.39 -15.29
N LYS A 113 -2.09 -10.26 -14.32
CA LYS A 113 -3.05 -11.05 -13.54
C LYS A 113 -3.56 -10.23 -12.37
N VAL A 114 -4.61 -9.47 -12.59
CA VAL A 114 -5.11 -8.48 -11.63
C VAL A 114 -6.33 -9.00 -10.89
N GLU A 115 -6.25 -8.99 -9.55
CA GLU A 115 -7.42 -9.17 -8.69
C GLU A 115 -8.23 -7.88 -8.64
N TYR A 116 -9.53 -7.99 -8.82
CA TYR A 116 -10.48 -6.88 -8.81
C TYR A 116 -11.71 -7.17 -7.96
N VAL A 117 -12.55 -6.17 -7.79
CA VAL A 117 -13.87 -6.26 -7.15
C VAL A 117 -14.91 -5.51 -7.99
N VAL A 118 -16.18 -5.74 -7.72
CA VAL A 118 -17.28 -5.07 -8.43
C VAL A 118 -18.01 -4.10 -7.51
N PRO A 119 -18.71 -3.08 -8.06
CA PRO A 119 -19.43 -2.07 -7.26
C PRO A 119 -20.44 -2.65 -6.29
N GLU A 120 -21.00 -3.80 -6.62
CA GLU A 120 -22.05 -4.47 -5.84
C GLU A 120 -21.49 -5.42 -4.76
N ASP A 121 -20.18 -5.63 -4.69
CA ASP A 121 -19.56 -6.35 -3.59
C ASP A 121 -19.79 -5.64 -2.26
N TYR A 122 -19.79 -6.41 -1.17
CA TYR A 122 -19.84 -5.84 0.18
C TYR A 122 -18.43 -5.49 0.68
N VAL A 123 -18.31 -4.36 1.35
CA VAL A 123 -17.04 -3.89 1.92
C VAL A 123 -16.40 -4.93 2.83
N SER A 124 -17.19 -5.67 3.61
CA SER A 124 -16.68 -6.75 4.48
C SER A 124 -15.97 -7.87 3.70
N ARG A 125 -16.49 -8.24 2.51
CA ARG A 125 -15.85 -9.23 1.64
C ARG A 125 -14.53 -8.70 1.06
N VAL A 126 -14.54 -7.45 0.63
CA VAL A 126 -13.33 -6.78 0.11
C VAL A 126 -12.28 -6.67 1.20
N TRP A 127 -12.68 -6.34 2.42
CA TRP A 127 -11.80 -6.30 3.57
C TRP A 127 -11.11 -7.65 3.83
N ARG A 128 -11.90 -8.74 3.88
CA ARG A 128 -11.32 -10.08 4.00
C ARG A 128 -10.37 -10.41 2.85
N LYS A 129 -10.73 -10.05 1.62
CA LYS A 129 -9.89 -10.23 0.43
C LYS A 129 -8.56 -9.45 0.57
N MET A 130 -8.58 -8.22 1.10
CA MET A 130 -7.37 -7.44 1.39
C MET A 130 -6.44 -8.13 2.39
N ILE A 131 -7.01 -8.71 3.47
CA ILE A 131 -6.23 -9.44 4.48
C ILE A 131 -5.65 -10.73 3.89
N THR A 132 -6.48 -11.53 3.22
CA THR A 132 -6.08 -12.84 2.66
C THR A 132 -4.95 -12.71 1.64
N PHE A 133 -5.05 -11.75 0.72
CA PHE A 133 -4.05 -11.52 -0.32
C PHE A 133 -2.94 -10.54 0.10
N LYS A 134 -3.03 -9.95 1.28
CA LYS A 134 -2.13 -8.86 1.75
C LYS A 134 -2.12 -7.66 0.80
N TYR A 135 -3.22 -7.38 0.12
CA TYR A 135 -3.33 -6.25 -0.80
C TYR A 135 -3.91 -5.01 -0.12
N ALA A 136 -3.31 -3.86 -0.37
CA ALA A 136 -3.79 -2.59 0.18
C ALA A 136 -4.96 -1.97 -0.62
N GLY A 137 -5.42 -2.61 -1.69
CA GLY A 137 -6.58 -2.16 -2.48
C GLY A 137 -6.75 -2.90 -3.78
N PHE A 138 -7.92 -2.69 -4.40
CA PHE A 138 -8.33 -3.33 -5.64
C PHE A 138 -8.92 -2.31 -6.61
N PRO A 139 -8.70 -2.49 -7.95
CA PRO A 139 -9.53 -1.85 -8.95
C PRO A 139 -10.99 -2.29 -8.79
N VAL A 140 -11.90 -1.36 -8.99
CA VAL A 140 -13.34 -1.65 -9.05
C VAL A 140 -13.76 -1.60 -10.50
N VAL A 141 -14.29 -2.73 -11.01
CA VAL A 141 -14.65 -2.85 -12.42
C VAL A 141 -16.11 -3.20 -12.60
N ARG A 142 -16.68 -2.83 -13.74
CA ARG A 142 -17.96 -3.31 -14.20
C ARG A 142 -17.77 -4.73 -14.77
N GLU A 143 -18.44 -5.71 -14.18
CA GLU A 143 -18.17 -7.14 -14.42
C GLU A 143 -18.28 -7.56 -15.89
N LYS A 144 -19.25 -7.01 -16.63
CA LYS A 144 -19.57 -7.43 -18.01
C LYS A 144 -18.46 -7.14 -19.03
N ASP A 145 -17.62 -6.12 -18.80
CA ASP A 145 -16.66 -5.60 -19.78
C ASP A 145 -15.34 -5.16 -19.13
N LEU A 146 -15.21 -5.42 -17.84
CA LEU A 146 -14.05 -5.08 -17.02
C LEU A 146 -13.66 -3.58 -17.05
N VAL A 147 -14.58 -2.70 -17.44
CA VAL A 147 -14.34 -1.25 -17.42
C VAL A 147 -14.09 -0.79 -15.98
N VAL A 148 -12.95 -0.11 -15.76
CA VAL A 148 -12.57 0.43 -14.46
C VAL A 148 -13.48 1.61 -14.11
N VAL A 149 -14.21 1.50 -13.00
CA VAL A 149 -15.16 2.52 -12.52
C VAL A 149 -14.68 3.19 -11.23
N GLY A 150 -13.70 2.63 -10.54
CA GLY A 150 -13.15 3.17 -9.31
C GLY A 150 -11.97 2.37 -8.79
N ILE A 151 -11.51 2.75 -7.61
CA ILE A 151 -10.53 2.01 -6.82
C ILE A 151 -10.98 1.99 -5.37
N ILE A 152 -10.78 0.88 -4.67
CA ILE A 152 -11.04 0.78 -3.22
C ILE A 152 -9.77 0.35 -2.50
N THR A 153 -9.40 1.08 -1.46
CA THR A 153 -8.16 0.88 -0.71
C THR A 153 -8.42 0.75 0.79
N GLN A 154 -7.46 0.19 1.54
CA GLN A 154 -7.49 0.21 3.01
C GLN A 154 -7.63 1.64 3.55
N HIS A 155 -7.04 2.64 2.87
CA HIS A 155 -7.17 4.04 3.26
C HIS A 155 -8.63 4.53 3.15
N ASP A 156 -9.35 4.17 2.07
CA ASP A 156 -10.77 4.54 1.91
C ASP A 156 -11.61 3.94 3.03
N LEU A 157 -11.36 2.68 3.37
CA LEU A 157 -12.07 2.00 4.46
C LEU A 157 -11.82 2.64 5.82
N LEU A 158 -10.55 2.96 6.14
CA LEU A 158 -10.17 3.67 7.36
C LEU A 158 -10.82 5.05 7.45
N ARG A 159 -10.72 5.84 6.37
CA ARG A 159 -11.22 7.20 6.32
C ARG A 159 -12.75 7.26 6.51
N LYS A 160 -13.46 6.30 5.93
CA LYS A 160 -14.93 6.22 5.99
C LYS A 160 -15.43 5.45 7.23
N GLY A 161 -14.55 4.92 8.08
CA GLY A 161 -14.92 4.20 9.30
C GLY A 161 -15.48 2.79 9.07
N TYR A 162 -15.22 2.19 7.90
CA TYR A 162 -15.75 0.87 7.51
C TYR A 162 -14.89 -0.32 7.98
N THR A 163 -14.09 -0.13 9.00
CA THR A 163 -13.11 -1.13 9.47
C THR A 163 -13.66 -2.13 10.48
N ARG A 164 -14.89 -1.93 10.98
CA ARG A 164 -15.47 -2.67 12.11
C ARG A 164 -16.79 -3.36 11.81
N ILE A 165 -17.17 -3.44 10.56
CA ILE A 165 -18.52 -3.84 10.12
C ILE A 165 -18.88 -5.27 10.57
N GLU A 166 -17.90 -6.17 10.70
CA GLU A 166 -18.16 -7.55 11.08
C GLU A 166 -18.18 -7.79 12.61
N LEU A 167 -17.63 -6.88 13.38
CA LEU A 167 -17.29 -7.12 14.80
C LEU A 167 -18.24 -6.42 15.79
N GLU A 168 -19.02 -5.44 15.36
CA GLU A 168 -19.86 -4.61 16.24
C GLU A 168 -21.36 -4.97 16.25
N SER A 169 -21.74 -6.16 15.76
CA SER A 169 -23.16 -6.53 15.71
C SER A 169 -23.48 -7.66 16.67
N GLU A 170 -24.26 -7.35 17.69
CA GLU A 170 -24.87 -8.35 18.57
C GLU A 170 -25.82 -9.34 17.83
N SER A 171 -26.18 -9.03 16.59
CA SER A 171 -27.12 -9.78 15.74
C SER A 171 -26.49 -10.56 14.58
N GLY A 172 -25.15 -10.75 14.59
CA GLY A 172 -24.42 -11.49 13.55
C GLY A 172 -23.66 -10.60 12.57
N PRO A 173 -22.83 -11.17 11.67
CA PRO A 173 -21.95 -10.39 10.81
C PRO A 173 -22.73 -9.52 9.84
N ARG A 174 -22.61 -8.22 9.95
CA ARG A 174 -23.15 -7.28 8.99
C ARG A 174 -22.26 -7.22 7.76
N LEU A 175 -22.85 -7.30 6.57
CA LEU A 175 -22.11 -7.24 5.31
C LEU A 175 -21.56 -5.83 5.02
N GLY A 176 -22.07 -4.82 5.73
CA GLY A 176 -21.68 -3.42 5.54
C GLY A 176 -22.19 -2.83 4.22
N PRO A 177 -21.71 -1.63 3.85
CA PRO A 177 -22.09 -0.96 2.60
C PRO A 177 -21.55 -1.71 1.37
N ARG A 178 -22.04 -1.30 0.21
CA ARG A 178 -21.49 -1.75 -1.07
C ARG A 178 -20.19 -1.00 -1.39
N VAL A 179 -19.34 -1.63 -2.20
CA VAL A 179 -18.07 -1.04 -2.67
C VAL A 179 -18.29 0.32 -3.32
N LYS A 180 -19.34 0.50 -4.12
CA LYS A 180 -19.69 1.79 -4.75
C LYS A 180 -19.87 2.96 -3.78
N GLU A 181 -20.24 2.67 -2.53
CA GLU A 181 -20.38 3.68 -1.47
C GLU A 181 -19.05 4.04 -0.80
N ALA A 182 -18.09 3.10 -0.88
CA ALA A 182 -16.79 3.20 -0.23
C ALA A 182 -15.65 3.58 -1.18
N MET A 183 -15.72 3.20 -2.45
CA MET A 183 -14.66 3.41 -3.44
C MET A 183 -14.38 4.88 -3.72
N THR A 184 -13.18 5.17 -4.18
CA THR A 184 -12.82 6.43 -4.84
C THR A 184 -13.15 6.33 -6.33
N THR A 185 -13.92 7.29 -6.84
CA THR A 185 -14.34 7.36 -8.25
C THR A 185 -14.28 8.81 -8.75
N PRO A 186 -13.85 9.05 -10.00
CA PRO A 186 -13.26 8.09 -10.92
C PRO A 186 -11.88 7.60 -10.45
N ALA A 187 -11.48 6.41 -10.86
CA ALA A 187 -10.09 5.97 -10.69
C ALA A 187 -9.17 6.71 -11.66
N ILE A 188 -8.00 7.09 -11.20
CA ILE A 188 -6.92 7.52 -12.09
C ILE A 188 -6.27 6.26 -12.66
N THR A 189 -6.17 6.20 -13.98
CA THR A 189 -5.65 5.06 -14.74
C THR A 189 -4.55 5.47 -15.69
N LEU A 190 -3.72 4.52 -16.12
CA LEU A 190 -2.75 4.69 -17.20
C LEU A 190 -3.01 3.65 -18.30
N LYS A 191 -2.35 3.83 -19.43
CA LYS A 191 -2.36 2.91 -20.56
C LYS A 191 -1.07 2.10 -20.61
N PRO A 192 -1.05 0.91 -21.22
CA PRO A 192 0.17 0.09 -21.35
C PRO A 192 1.35 0.84 -22.01
N TYR A 193 1.06 1.76 -22.93
CA TYR A 193 2.04 2.57 -23.66
C TYR A 193 2.48 3.85 -22.94
N ASN A 194 1.87 4.21 -21.79
CA ASN A 194 2.39 5.27 -20.94
C ASN A 194 3.78 4.88 -20.39
N ARG A 195 4.54 5.86 -19.95
CA ARG A 195 5.91 5.65 -19.47
C ARG A 195 5.95 5.38 -17.97
N VAL A 196 6.98 4.70 -17.53
CA VAL A 196 7.28 4.49 -16.11
C VAL A 196 7.32 5.82 -15.34
N ARG A 197 7.84 6.88 -15.97
CA ARG A 197 7.84 8.24 -15.40
C ARG A 197 6.44 8.77 -15.11
N ASP A 198 5.44 8.43 -15.92
CA ASP A 198 4.06 8.89 -15.70
C ASP A 198 3.47 8.25 -14.43
N ALA A 199 3.68 6.93 -14.26
CA ALA A 199 3.27 6.23 -13.05
C ALA A 199 4.01 6.76 -11.81
N LEU A 200 5.33 6.97 -11.90
CA LEU A 200 6.13 7.54 -10.83
C LEU A 200 5.61 8.92 -10.40
N ASN A 201 5.35 9.81 -11.36
CA ASN A 201 4.81 11.14 -11.10
C ASN A 201 3.46 11.07 -10.36
N LEU A 202 2.53 10.24 -10.86
CA LEU A 202 1.21 10.07 -10.25
C LEU A 202 1.31 9.52 -8.82
N MET A 203 2.12 8.48 -8.61
CA MET A 203 2.27 7.86 -7.30
C MET A 203 2.90 8.79 -6.27
N VAL A 204 3.94 9.54 -6.66
CA VAL A 204 4.64 10.45 -5.74
C VAL A 204 3.82 11.69 -5.44
N ARG A 205 3.18 12.32 -6.45
CA ARG A 205 2.44 13.57 -6.25
C ARG A 205 1.11 13.40 -5.54
N ASN A 206 0.44 12.27 -5.76
CA ASN A 206 -0.90 12.02 -5.22
C ASN A 206 -0.92 10.98 -4.09
N ASP A 207 0.23 10.49 -3.65
CA ASP A 207 0.38 9.42 -2.66
C ASP A 207 -0.37 8.13 -3.05
N PHE A 208 -0.44 7.81 -4.35
CA PHE A 208 -1.06 6.57 -4.81
C PHE A 208 -0.15 5.37 -4.57
N GLY A 209 -0.69 4.31 -3.99
CA GLY A 209 0.02 3.04 -3.82
C GLY A 209 0.02 2.16 -5.07
N ARG A 210 -0.99 2.35 -5.95
CA ARG A 210 -1.21 1.57 -7.16
C ARG A 210 -2.05 2.31 -8.18
N ILE A 211 -1.89 1.96 -9.46
CA ILE A 211 -2.60 2.56 -10.58
C ILE A 211 -3.11 1.43 -11.49
N PRO A 212 -4.43 1.31 -11.71
CA PRO A 212 -4.97 0.41 -12.71
C PRO A 212 -4.52 0.78 -14.11
N ILE A 213 -4.18 -0.21 -14.91
CA ILE A 213 -3.80 -0.05 -16.31
C ILE A 213 -4.96 -0.53 -17.18
N VAL A 214 -5.38 0.30 -18.11
CA VAL A 214 -6.55 0.05 -18.94
C VAL A 214 -6.24 0.17 -20.43
N ASN A 215 -6.94 -0.59 -21.25
CA ASN A 215 -6.91 -0.45 -22.72
C ASN A 215 -7.70 0.78 -23.19
N ASP A 216 -7.82 0.97 -24.49
CA ASP A 216 -8.51 2.14 -25.08
C ASP A 216 -10.01 2.14 -24.80
N SER A 217 -10.60 0.99 -24.51
CA SER A 217 -12.00 0.85 -24.08
C SER A 217 -12.18 1.05 -22.57
N ASN A 218 -11.13 1.48 -21.84
CA ASN A 218 -11.06 1.60 -20.38
C ASN A 218 -11.28 0.27 -19.62
N SER A 219 -11.11 -0.87 -20.28
CA SER A 219 -11.15 -2.18 -19.63
C SER A 219 -9.80 -2.46 -18.95
N LEU A 220 -9.83 -3.06 -17.76
CA LEU A 220 -8.67 -3.42 -16.97
C LEU A 220 -7.79 -4.44 -17.69
N VAL A 221 -6.51 -4.12 -17.89
CA VAL A 221 -5.52 -5.01 -18.52
C VAL A 221 -4.28 -5.23 -17.67
N GLY A 222 -4.12 -4.48 -16.59
CA GLY A 222 -2.98 -4.59 -15.70
C GLY A 222 -3.11 -3.69 -14.49
N ILE A 223 -2.11 -3.78 -13.63
CA ILE A 223 -1.92 -2.89 -12.48
C ILE A 223 -0.42 -2.64 -12.30
N VAL A 224 -0.08 -1.46 -11.84
CA VAL A 224 1.28 -1.12 -11.40
C VAL A 224 1.21 -0.61 -9.98
N ASP A 225 2.09 -1.06 -9.13
CA ASP A 225 2.24 -0.54 -7.79
C ASP A 225 3.66 0.00 -7.53
N ARG A 226 3.91 0.50 -6.31
CA ARG A 226 5.21 1.08 -5.95
C ARG A 226 6.33 0.06 -5.94
N SER A 227 6.04 -1.22 -5.67
CA SER A 227 7.05 -2.28 -5.69
C SER A 227 7.50 -2.59 -7.12
N ASP A 228 6.58 -2.57 -8.10
CA ASP A 228 6.90 -2.74 -9.52
C ASP A 228 7.85 -1.64 -10.01
N LEU A 229 7.54 -0.39 -9.66
CA LEU A 229 8.43 0.73 -9.97
C LEU A 229 9.81 0.54 -9.30
N CYS A 230 9.83 0.20 -8.02
CA CYS A 230 11.06 0.03 -7.28
C CYS A 230 11.94 -1.09 -7.88
N LYS A 231 11.33 -2.25 -8.20
CA LYS A 231 12.01 -3.36 -8.90
C LYS A 231 12.60 -2.89 -10.22
N CYS A 232 11.84 -2.16 -11.02
CA CYS A 232 12.29 -1.63 -12.30
C CYS A 232 13.51 -0.71 -12.16
N TYR A 233 13.55 0.16 -11.14
CA TYR A 233 14.68 1.06 -10.87
C TYR A 233 15.90 0.35 -10.28
N LEU A 234 15.71 -0.73 -9.54
CA LEU A 234 16.78 -1.51 -8.91
C LEU A 234 17.34 -2.62 -9.82
N GLY A 235 16.85 -2.71 -11.07
CA GLY A 235 17.26 -3.72 -12.03
C GLY A 235 16.67 -5.11 -11.77
N GLY A 236 15.51 -5.18 -11.11
CA GLY A 236 14.75 -6.42 -10.91
C GLY A 236 13.94 -6.80 -12.15
N ASP A 237 13.59 -8.09 -12.24
CA ASP A 237 12.77 -8.63 -13.31
C ASP A 237 11.30 -8.22 -13.18
N LYS A 238 10.56 -8.38 -14.30
CA LYS A 238 9.11 -8.15 -14.36
C LYS A 238 8.43 -9.08 -13.35
N PRO A 239 7.43 -8.60 -12.58
CA PRO A 239 6.58 -9.48 -11.79
C PRO A 239 5.79 -10.42 -12.70
N ASP A 240 5.68 -11.70 -12.30
CA ASP A 240 4.89 -12.74 -12.97
C ASP A 240 3.38 -12.50 -12.91
#